data_4d8b0a686dd4b97c951b83c046ed0717
#
_entry.id   4d8b0a686dd4b97c951b83c046ed0717
#
_cell.length_a   1.000
_cell.length_b   1.000
_cell.length_c   1.000
_cell.angle_alpha   90.00
_cell.angle_beta   90.00
_cell.angle_gamma   90.00
#
_symmetry.space_group_name_H-M   'P 1'
#
loop_
_entity.id
_entity.type
_entity.pdbx_description
1 polymer ?
#
loop_
_entity_poly.entity_id
_entity_poly.type
_entity_poly.pdbx_seq_one_letter_code
_entity_poly.pdbx_strand_id
1 'polypeptide(L)'
;MGRMRSLALLAALSWAVSAAAHLPAQALDYAPTLRLHASAPLRLFGIHVYDAELWVSGERYVPQQAHALSLRYRRAIDAARLVDTSIDEMRRLGAADETRLARWRQELARALPSVQADERIVGLHLPGCGAVFWHQGRLTAEIHDAELARHFFAIWLDERTRKPALRVRLLGEVAR
;
A
#
# COMPACT_ATOMS: atom_id res chain seq x y z
N MET A 1 -1.58 30.56 63.78
CA MET A 1 -2.62 29.94 62.95
C MET A 1 -2.26 30.20 61.48
N GLY A 2 -1.54 29.32 60.87
CA GLY A 2 -1.10 29.43 59.46
C GLY A 2 -1.63 28.25 58.65
N ARG A 3 -2.53 28.55 57.71
CA ARG A 3 -3.16 27.57 56.82
C ARG A 3 -2.23 27.32 55.65
N MET A 4 -1.59 26.13 55.64
CA MET A 4 -0.90 25.62 54.47
C MET A 4 -1.93 25.24 53.41
N ARG A 5 -1.87 25.91 52.26
CA ARG A 5 -2.61 25.57 51.05
C ARG A 5 -1.74 24.64 50.20
N SER A 6 -2.08 23.34 50.21
CA SER A 6 -1.49 22.36 49.31
C SER A 6 -2.00 22.61 47.87
N LEU A 7 -1.13 23.02 46.97
CA LEU A 7 -1.39 23.01 45.54
C LEU A 7 -1.18 21.57 45.03
N ALA A 8 -2.25 20.91 44.69
CA ALA A 8 -2.18 19.66 43.91
C ALA A 8 -1.94 19.98 42.44
N LEU A 9 -0.74 19.68 41.94
CA LEU A 9 -0.43 19.70 40.51
C LEU A 9 -1.10 18.51 39.85
N LEU A 10 -2.17 18.72 39.10
CA LEU A 10 -2.75 17.74 38.21
C LEU A 10 -1.85 17.67 36.93
N ALA A 11 -1.00 16.65 36.83
CA ALA A 11 -0.31 16.32 35.62
C ALA A 11 -1.31 15.69 34.63
N ALA A 12 -1.77 16.47 33.66
CA ALA A 12 -2.54 15.96 32.54
C ALA A 12 -1.59 15.12 31.65
N LEU A 13 -1.67 13.79 31.75
CA LEU A 13 -1.06 12.89 30.78
C LEU A 13 -1.84 13.05 29.46
N SER A 14 -1.30 13.86 28.55
CA SER A 14 -1.76 13.90 27.17
C SER A 14 -1.36 12.56 26.50
N TRP A 15 -2.30 11.66 26.38
CA TRP A 15 -2.17 10.51 25.51
C TRP A 15 -2.20 11.03 24.07
N ALA A 16 -1.02 11.23 23.49
CA ALA A 16 -0.89 11.41 22.07
C ALA A 16 -1.37 10.09 21.43
N VAL A 17 -2.62 10.10 20.94
CA VAL A 17 -3.09 9.07 20.02
C VAL A 17 -2.19 9.19 18.80
N SER A 18 -1.17 8.31 18.75
CA SER A 18 -0.35 8.15 17.58
C SER A 18 -1.29 7.70 16.46
N ALA A 19 -1.69 8.62 15.60
CA ALA A 19 -2.34 8.27 14.34
C ALA A 19 -1.41 7.27 13.67
N ALA A 20 -1.82 5.99 13.66
CA ALA A 20 -1.01 4.92 13.09
C ALA A 20 -0.58 5.37 11.70
N ALA A 21 0.71 5.61 11.51
CA ALA A 21 1.25 6.07 10.25
C ALA A 21 0.86 5.04 9.18
N HIS A 22 0.04 5.45 8.24
CA HIS A 22 -0.49 4.58 7.19
C HIS A 22 0.60 4.19 6.17
N LEU A 23 1.72 4.92 6.19
CA LEU A 23 2.93 4.64 5.43
C LEU A 23 4.10 4.41 6.42
N PRO A 24 4.94 3.36 6.24
CA PRO A 24 6.13 3.18 7.04
C PRO A 24 7.06 4.41 6.92
N ALA A 25 7.65 4.86 8.03
CA ALA A 25 8.55 6.01 8.01
C ALA A 25 9.73 5.79 7.03
N GLN A 26 10.22 4.56 6.95
CA GLN A 26 11.30 4.16 6.04
C GLN A 26 10.93 4.35 4.55
N ALA A 27 9.66 4.38 4.18
CA ALA A 27 9.27 4.67 2.80
C ALA A 27 9.66 6.09 2.38
N LEU A 28 9.74 7.03 3.33
CA LEU A 28 10.19 8.40 3.08
C LEU A 28 11.69 8.51 2.86
N ASP A 29 12.49 7.52 3.28
CA ASP A 29 13.92 7.47 2.98
C ASP A 29 14.16 7.22 1.48
N TYR A 30 13.28 6.45 0.84
CA TYR A 30 13.31 6.19 -0.61
C TYR A 30 12.64 7.30 -1.42
N ALA A 31 11.57 7.89 -0.91
CA ALA A 31 10.78 8.90 -1.61
C ALA A 31 10.26 9.98 -0.62
N PRO A 32 11.09 11.00 -0.30
CA PRO A 32 10.81 11.97 0.77
C PRO A 32 9.57 12.84 0.55
N THR A 33 9.10 12.95 -0.69
CA THR A 33 7.98 13.82 -1.06
C THR A 33 6.63 13.11 -1.10
N LEU A 34 6.57 11.82 -0.68
CA LEU A 34 5.31 11.06 -0.67
C LEU A 34 4.30 11.70 0.27
N ARG A 35 3.08 11.90 -0.24
CA ARG A 35 1.93 12.36 0.53
C ARG A 35 0.68 11.57 0.14
N LEU A 36 -0.24 11.41 1.07
CA LEU A 36 -1.52 10.77 0.80
C LEU A 36 -2.28 11.57 -0.26
N HIS A 37 -2.63 10.89 -1.34
CA HIS A 37 -3.41 11.47 -2.44
C HIS A 37 -4.90 11.14 -2.31
N ALA A 38 -5.23 9.86 -2.15
CA ALA A 38 -6.61 9.41 -2.00
C ALA A 38 -6.68 8.06 -1.27
N SER A 39 -7.86 7.75 -0.77
CA SER A 39 -8.19 6.44 -0.20
C SER A 39 -9.55 5.95 -0.67
N ALA A 40 -9.68 4.62 -0.86
CA ALA A 40 -10.94 4.01 -1.26
C ALA A 40 -11.03 2.56 -0.82
N PRO A 41 -12.23 2.07 -0.41
CA PRO A 41 -12.44 0.68 -0.10
C PRO A 41 -12.61 -0.16 -1.37
N LEU A 42 -12.05 -1.39 -1.36
CA LEU A 42 -12.43 -2.42 -2.31
C LEU A 42 -13.51 -3.31 -1.70
N ARG A 43 -14.65 -3.39 -2.37
CA ARG A 43 -15.72 -4.34 -2.08
C ARG A 43 -15.95 -5.24 -3.29
N LEU A 44 -16.05 -6.55 -3.04
CA LEU A 44 -16.37 -7.55 -4.05
C LEU A 44 -17.64 -8.30 -3.62
N PHE A 45 -18.68 -8.25 -4.43
CA PHE A 45 -19.97 -8.89 -4.09
C PHE A 45 -20.49 -8.52 -2.69
N GLY A 46 -20.35 -7.23 -2.32
CA GLY A 46 -20.72 -6.73 -1.00
C GLY A 46 -19.70 -6.97 0.11
N ILE A 47 -18.72 -7.84 -0.09
CA ILE A 47 -17.68 -8.18 0.90
C ILE A 47 -16.57 -7.10 0.88
N HIS A 48 -16.28 -6.50 2.03
CA HIS A 48 -15.17 -5.57 2.19
C HIS A 48 -13.85 -6.35 2.25
N VAL A 49 -13.00 -6.16 1.24
CA VAL A 49 -11.73 -6.90 1.11
C VAL A 49 -10.58 -6.14 1.74
N TYR A 50 -10.42 -4.86 1.37
CA TYR A 50 -9.41 -3.96 1.94
C TYR A 50 -9.77 -2.48 1.74
N ASP A 51 -9.11 -1.61 2.46
CA ASP A 51 -9.01 -0.18 2.17
C ASP A 51 -7.66 0.08 1.51
N ALA A 52 -7.69 0.73 0.34
CA ALA A 52 -6.50 1.12 -0.40
C ALA A 52 -6.24 2.61 -0.22
N GLU A 53 -4.96 2.97 -0.06
CA GLU A 53 -4.49 4.34 -0.04
C GLU A 53 -3.42 4.51 -1.11
N LEU A 54 -3.55 5.54 -1.93
CA LEU A 54 -2.53 5.95 -2.90
C LEU A 54 -1.75 7.13 -2.35
N TRP A 55 -0.44 6.99 -2.31
CA TRP A 55 0.53 8.02 -1.93
C TRP A 55 1.35 8.40 -3.16
N VAL A 56 1.55 9.70 -3.39
CA VAL A 56 2.22 10.23 -4.58
C VAL A 56 3.29 11.25 -4.20
N SER A 57 4.33 11.36 -5.03
CA SER A 57 5.42 12.34 -4.85
C SER A 57 5.10 13.73 -5.41
N GLY A 58 4.00 13.88 -6.14
CA GLY A 58 3.56 15.13 -6.75
C GLY A 58 2.17 15.56 -6.28
N GLU A 59 1.55 16.48 -6.98
CA GLU A 59 0.17 16.92 -6.70
C GLU A 59 -0.87 15.88 -7.14
N ARG A 60 -0.51 15.05 -8.11
CA ARG A 60 -1.34 14.01 -8.70
C ARG A 60 -0.50 12.77 -9.00
N TYR A 61 -1.15 11.66 -9.26
CA TYR A 61 -0.50 10.46 -9.76
C TYR A 61 0.12 10.69 -11.13
N VAL A 62 1.41 10.34 -11.24
CA VAL A 62 2.16 10.27 -12.49
C VAL A 62 2.92 8.95 -12.51
N PRO A 63 2.71 8.06 -13.50
CA PRO A 63 3.32 6.73 -13.52
C PRO A 63 4.85 6.72 -13.43
N GLN A 64 5.51 7.79 -13.91
CA GLN A 64 6.96 7.95 -13.93
C GLN A 64 7.52 8.56 -12.63
N GLN A 65 6.68 8.85 -11.67
CA GLN A 65 7.08 9.35 -10.35
C GLN A 65 6.88 8.28 -9.27
N ALA A 66 7.65 8.36 -8.20
CA ALA A 66 7.51 7.46 -7.08
C ALA A 66 6.10 7.57 -6.47
N HIS A 67 5.49 6.42 -6.21
CA HIS A 67 4.17 6.33 -5.59
C HIS A 67 4.06 5.04 -4.78
N ALA A 68 3.21 5.04 -3.76
CA ALA A 68 2.98 3.86 -2.94
C ALA A 68 1.49 3.52 -2.86
N LEU A 69 1.22 2.23 -2.75
CA LEU A 69 -0.08 1.69 -2.40
C LEU A 69 0.00 1.05 -1.02
N SER A 70 -0.88 1.46 -0.13
CA SER A 70 -1.04 0.90 1.20
C SER A 70 -2.39 0.21 1.26
N LEU A 71 -2.41 -1.11 1.50
CA LEU A 71 -3.60 -1.92 1.53
C LEU A 71 -3.83 -2.43 2.95
N ARG A 72 -4.88 -1.94 3.63
CA ARG A 72 -5.32 -2.45 4.91
C ARG A 72 -6.40 -3.50 4.68
N TYR A 73 -6.07 -4.75 4.93
CA TYR A 73 -6.98 -5.87 4.69
C TYR A 73 -8.10 -5.92 5.75
N ARG A 74 -9.28 -6.31 5.34
CA ARG A 74 -10.46 -6.45 6.20
C ARG A 74 -10.82 -7.91 6.47
N ARG A 75 -9.99 -8.82 6.00
CA ARG A 75 -10.12 -10.26 6.16
C ARG A 75 -8.78 -10.95 6.00
N ALA A 76 -8.66 -12.15 6.53
CA ALA A 76 -7.49 -13.00 6.32
C ALA A 76 -7.40 -13.44 4.85
N ILE A 77 -6.19 -13.39 4.29
CA ILE A 77 -5.85 -13.89 2.95
C ILE A 77 -4.48 -14.55 3.02
N ASP A 78 -4.37 -15.77 2.50
CA ASP A 78 -3.10 -16.49 2.47
C ASP A 78 -2.15 -15.88 1.44
N ALA A 79 -0.84 -15.95 1.74
CA ALA A 79 0.24 -15.47 0.88
C ALA A 79 0.15 -16.05 -0.54
N ALA A 80 -0.07 -17.36 -0.67
CA ALA A 80 -0.20 -18.00 -1.97
C ALA A 80 -1.31 -17.35 -2.81
N ARG A 81 -2.47 -17.07 -2.20
CA ARG A 81 -3.58 -16.43 -2.90
C ARG A 81 -3.28 -14.98 -3.31
N LEU A 82 -2.54 -14.23 -2.47
CA LEU A 82 -2.10 -12.86 -2.82
C LEU A 82 -1.18 -12.91 -4.03
N VAL A 83 -0.20 -13.81 -4.03
CA VAL A 83 0.76 -13.99 -5.12
C VAL A 83 0.08 -14.46 -6.40
N ASP A 84 -0.75 -15.52 -6.31
CA ASP A 84 -1.47 -16.07 -7.47
C ASP A 84 -2.35 -15.02 -8.15
N THR A 85 -3.14 -14.30 -7.35
CA THR A 85 -3.99 -13.22 -7.87
C THR A 85 -3.17 -12.12 -8.54
N SER A 86 -2.03 -11.75 -7.96
CA SER A 86 -1.16 -10.72 -8.53
C SER A 86 -0.58 -11.17 -9.87
N ILE A 87 -0.06 -12.38 -9.96
CA ILE A 87 0.49 -12.95 -11.20
C ILE A 87 -0.57 -13.05 -12.29
N ASP A 88 -1.78 -13.51 -11.95
CA ASP A 88 -2.89 -13.61 -12.90
C ASP A 88 -3.32 -12.25 -13.45
N GLU A 89 -3.37 -11.22 -12.60
CA GLU A 89 -3.67 -9.86 -13.05
C GLU A 89 -2.54 -9.27 -13.89
N MET A 90 -1.28 -9.48 -13.52
CA MET A 90 -0.12 -9.03 -14.30
C MET A 90 -0.10 -9.70 -15.69
N ARG A 91 -0.37 -11.02 -15.76
CA ARG A 91 -0.53 -11.74 -17.03
C ARG A 91 -1.64 -11.14 -17.88
N ARG A 92 -2.79 -10.91 -17.31
CA ARG A 92 -3.95 -10.32 -18.00
C ARG A 92 -3.64 -8.91 -18.55
N LEU A 93 -2.83 -8.13 -17.83
CA LEU A 93 -2.42 -6.78 -18.22
C LEU A 93 -1.28 -6.75 -19.25
N GLY A 94 -0.81 -7.91 -19.70
CA GLY A 94 0.15 -8.02 -20.81
C GLY A 94 1.54 -8.53 -20.44
N ALA A 95 1.74 -9.01 -19.22
CA ALA A 95 2.96 -9.75 -18.88
C ALA A 95 2.86 -11.18 -19.41
N ALA A 96 3.24 -11.39 -20.67
CA ALA A 96 2.97 -12.64 -21.38
C ALA A 96 4.10 -13.70 -21.32
N ASP A 97 5.28 -13.35 -20.81
CA ASP A 97 6.42 -14.27 -20.70
C ASP A 97 6.29 -15.13 -19.44
N GLU A 98 5.95 -16.41 -19.62
CA GLU A 98 5.73 -17.36 -18.53
C GLU A 98 7.00 -17.63 -17.69
N THR A 99 8.18 -17.63 -18.29
CA THR A 99 9.45 -17.76 -17.56
C THR A 99 9.67 -16.58 -16.63
N ARG A 100 9.37 -15.38 -17.12
CA ARG A 100 9.43 -14.14 -16.32
C ARG A 100 8.40 -14.13 -15.21
N LEU A 101 7.17 -14.52 -15.50
CA LEU A 101 6.10 -14.64 -14.51
C LEU A 101 6.44 -15.64 -13.40
N ALA A 102 7.09 -16.77 -13.74
CA ALA A 102 7.55 -17.74 -12.74
C ALA A 102 8.61 -17.15 -11.80
N ARG A 103 9.57 -16.36 -12.33
CA ARG A 103 10.55 -15.63 -11.52
C ARG A 103 9.87 -14.56 -10.64
N TRP A 104 8.97 -13.76 -11.20
CA TRP A 104 8.22 -12.74 -10.47
C TRP A 104 7.36 -13.33 -9.36
N ARG A 105 6.80 -14.51 -9.55
CA ARG A 105 6.11 -15.27 -8.51
C ARG A 105 6.99 -15.51 -7.29
N GLN A 106 8.25 -15.90 -7.50
CA GLN A 106 9.19 -16.11 -6.40
C GLN A 106 9.54 -14.82 -5.67
N GLU A 107 9.71 -13.71 -6.39
CA GLU A 107 9.96 -12.41 -5.81
C GLU A 107 8.75 -11.92 -4.98
N LEU A 108 7.55 -12.04 -5.54
CA LEU A 108 6.32 -11.64 -4.84
C LEU A 108 6.02 -12.54 -3.63
N ALA A 109 6.40 -13.82 -3.65
CA ALA A 109 6.24 -14.71 -2.51
C ALA A 109 7.09 -14.28 -1.29
N ARG A 110 8.21 -13.59 -1.51
CA ARG A 110 9.00 -12.97 -0.45
C ARG A 110 8.39 -11.65 0.04
N ALA A 111 7.76 -10.91 -0.86
CA ALA A 111 7.22 -9.58 -0.59
C ALA A 111 5.84 -9.61 0.10
N LEU A 112 5.01 -10.60 -0.20
CA LEU A 112 3.60 -10.66 0.16
C LEU A 112 3.32 -11.82 1.13
N PRO A 113 3.45 -11.63 2.44
CA PRO A 113 3.07 -12.64 3.44
C PRO A 113 1.56 -12.81 3.54
N SER A 114 1.10 -13.86 4.22
CA SER A 114 -0.30 -13.98 4.63
C SER A 114 -0.69 -12.80 5.51
N VAL A 115 -1.93 -12.34 5.37
CA VAL A 115 -2.46 -11.23 6.15
C VAL A 115 -3.68 -11.67 6.96
N GLN A 116 -3.87 -11.03 8.11
CA GLN A 116 -5.08 -11.10 8.91
C GLN A 116 -5.93 -9.84 8.73
N ALA A 117 -7.15 -9.85 9.28
CA ALA A 117 -7.96 -8.66 9.32
C ALA A 117 -7.21 -7.52 10.05
N ASP A 118 -7.32 -6.32 9.50
CA ASP A 118 -6.66 -5.08 9.93
C ASP A 118 -5.14 -5.01 9.71
N GLU A 119 -4.51 -6.04 9.20
CA GLU A 119 -3.11 -5.98 8.78
C GLU A 119 -2.93 -5.22 7.47
N ARG A 120 -1.72 -4.70 7.29
CA ARG A 120 -1.38 -3.78 6.21
C ARG A 120 -0.15 -4.26 5.44
N ILE A 121 -0.26 -4.28 4.12
CA ILE A 121 0.88 -4.35 3.21
C ILE A 121 1.03 -3.01 2.51
N VAL A 122 2.25 -2.51 2.45
CA VAL A 122 2.62 -1.32 1.68
C VAL A 122 3.59 -1.72 0.59
N GLY A 123 3.32 -1.30 -0.64
CA GLY A 123 4.26 -1.38 -1.76
C GLY A 123 4.61 0.03 -2.24
N LEU A 124 5.90 0.32 -2.38
CA LEU A 124 6.43 1.55 -2.95
C LEU A 124 7.02 1.25 -4.32
N HIS A 125 6.53 1.93 -5.34
CA HIS A 125 7.07 1.91 -6.70
C HIS A 125 8.17 2.97 -6.86
N LEU A 126 9.33 2.53 -7.27
CA LEU A 126 10.47 3.38 -7.64
C LEU A 126 10.71 3.23 -9.14
N PRO A 127 10.18 4.14 -9.98
CA PRO A 127 10.26 4.04 -11.43
C PRO A 127 11.70 3.87 -11.93
N GLY A 128 11.91 2.90 -12.83
CA GLY A 128 13.24 2.57 -13.34
C GLY A 128 14.12 1.73 -12.42
N CYS A 129 13.73 1.56 -11.14
CA CYS A 129 14.49 0.80 -10.14
C CYS A 129 13.79 -0.51 -9.74
N GLY A 130 12.52 -0.43 -9.33
CA GLY A 130 11.79 -1.58 -8.82
C GLY A 130 10.74 -1.23 -7.79
N ALA A 131 10.59 -2.08 -6.77
CA ALA A 131 9.62 -1.86 -5.69
C ALA A 131 10.17 -2.28 -4.32
N VAL A 132 9.68 -1.63 -3.27
CA VAL A 132 9.97 -1.96 -1.88
C VAL A 132 8.66 -2.30 -1.17
N PHE A 133 8.66 -3.35 -0.36
CA PHE A 133 7.47 -3.86 0.32
C PHE A 133 7.64 -3.93 1.83
N TRP A 134 6.56 -3.61 2.55
CA TRP A 134 6.48 -3.73 4.00
C TRP A 134 5.18 -4.43 4.39
N HIS A 135 5.26 -5.25 5.43
CA HIS A 135 4.11 -5.80 6.13
C HIS A 135 4.13 -5.33 7.60
N GLN A 136 3.07 -4.70 8.05
CA GLN A 136 2.95 -4.16 9.41
C GLN A 136 4.15 -3.28 9.80
N GLY A 137 4.63 -2.45 8.86
CA GLY A 137 5.78 -1.55 9.04
C GLY A 137 7.15 -2.21 8.97
N ARG A 138 7.24 -3.53 8.80
CA ARG A 138 8.49 -4.28 8.65
C ARG A 138 8.79 -4.51 7.18
N LEU A 139 10.02 -4.22 6.75
CA LEU A 139 10.49 -4.51 5.41
C LEU A 139 10.39 -6.03 5.13
N THR A 140 9.74 -6.39 4.03
CA THR A 140 9.61 -7.79 3.57
C THR A 140 10.49 -8.07 2.36
N ALA A 141 10.57 -7.14 1.42
CA ALA A 141 11.42 -7.30 0.23
C ALA A 141 11.76 -5.96 -0.42
N GLU A 142 12.95 -5.91 -1.01
CA GLU A 142 13.34 -4.95 -2.04
C GLU A 142 13.51 -5.73 -3.35
N ILE A 143 12.74 -5.37 -4.37
CA ILE A 143 12.74 -6.05 -5.67
C ILE A 143 13.32 -5.09 -6.71
N HIS A 144 14.51 -5.40 -7.20
CA HIS A 144 15.23 -4.62 -8.21
C HIS A 144 14.86 -5.08 -9.63
N ASP A 145 13.56 -5.04 -9.93
CA ASP A 145 13.01 -5.35 -11.24
C ASP A 145 11.95 -4.29 -11.58
N ALA A 146 12.34 -3.32 -12.39
CA ALA A 146 11.46 -2.19 -12.78
C ALA A 146 10.24 -2.66 -13.58
N GLU A 147 10.37 -3.76 -14.32
CA GLU A 147 9.27 -4.27 -15.12
C GLU A 147 8.25 -5.01 -14.24
N LEU A 148 8.72 -5.84 -13.28
CA LEU A 148 7.86 -6.41 -12.25
C LEU A 148 7.08 -5.32 -11.53
N ALA A 149 7.78 -4.30 -11.03
CA ALA A 149 7.16 -3.20 -10.28
C ALA A 149 6.08 -2.51 -11.12
N ARG A 150 6.39 -2.14 -12.36
CA ARG A 150 5.43 -1.51 -13.27
C ARG A 150 4.17 -2.36 -13.47
N HIS A 151 4.32 -3.67 -13.71
CA HIS A 151 3.18 -4.58 -13.90
C HIS A 151 2.39 -4.80 -12.61
N PHE A 152 3.06 -4.87 -11.46
CA PHE A 152 2.41 -5.05 -10.17
C PHE A 152 1.51 -3.86 -9.82
N PHE A 153 2.00 -2.63 -9.90
CA PHE A 153 1.20 -1.45 -9.59
C PHE A 153 0.10 -1.19 -10.63
N ALA A 154 0.28 -1.64 -11.87
CA ALA A 154 -0.74 -1.61 -12.92
C ALA A 154 -2.02 -2.37 -12.53
N ILE A 155 -1.96 -3.35 -11.64
CA ILE A 155 -3.14 -4.09 -11.14
C ILE A 155 -4.22 -3.12 -10.64
N TRP A 156 -3.84 -2.01 -10.01
CA TRP A 156 -4.77 -1.00 -9.48
C TRP A 156 -4.87 0.26 -10.34
N LEU A 157 -3.80 0.63 -11.05
CA LEU A 157 -3.64 1.97 -11.63
C LEU A 157 -3.76 2.01 -13.16
N ASP A 158 -3.66 0.87 -13.85
CA ASP A 158 -3.86 0.77 -15.30
C ASP A 158 -5.35 0.97 -15.66
N GLU A 159 -5.62 1.58 -16.80
CA GLU A 159 -7.00 1.78 -17.30
C GLU A 159 -7.76 0.47 -17.52
N ARG A 160 -7.03 -0.60 -17.81
CA ARG A 160 -7.57 -1.96 -18.03
C ARG A 160 -7.76 -2.75 -16.73
N THR A 161 -7.61 -2.12 -15.55
CA THR A 161 -7.84 -2.81 -14.27
C THR A 161 -9.25 -3.40 -14.19
N ARG A 162 -9.39 -4.55 -13.53
CA ARG A 162 -10.73 -5.12 -13.21
C ARG A 162 -11.48 -4.34 -12.12
N LYS A 163 -10.89 -3.28 -11.58
CA LYS A 163 -11.43 -2.48 -10.49
C LYS A 163 -11.53 -1.00 -10.88
N PRO A 164 -12.23 -0.65 -12.00
CA PRO A 164 -12.23 0.72 -12.52
C PRO A 164 -12.78 1.73 -11.51
N ALA A 165 -13.79 1.37 -10.73
CA ALA A 165 -14.35 2.25 -9.70
C ALA A 165 -13.36 2.54 -8.56
N LEU A 166 -12.51 1.56 -8.18
CA LEU A 166 -11.44 1.77 -7.21
C LEU A 166 -10.36 2.69 -7.79
N ARG A 167 -9.92 2.42 -9.04
CA ARG A 167 -8.93 3.24 -9.74
C ARG A 167 -9.35 4.71 -9.81
N VAL A 168 -10.58 4.99 -10.28
CA VAL A 168 -11.13 6.35 -10.38
C VAL A 168 -11.03 7.09 -9.04
N ARG A 169 -11.42 6.43 -7.93
CA ARG A 169 -11.32 7.01 -6.59
C ARG A 169 -9.88 7.23 -6.15
N LEU A 170 -8.96 6.28 -6.39
CA LEU A 170 -7.56 6.41 -6.03
C LEU A 170 -6.84 7.50 -6.82
N LEU A 171 -7.23 7.73 -8.07
CA LEU A 171 -6.66 8.79 -8.91
C LEU A 171 -7.30 10.16 -8.68
N GLY A 172 -8.36 10.24 -7.87
CA GLY A 172 -9.12 11.48 -7.68
C GLY A 172 -9.84 11.94 -8.95
N GLU A 173 -10.10 11.01 -9.88
CA GLU A 173 -10.85 11.29 -11.12
C GLU A 173 -12.35 11.35 -10.82
N VAL A 174 -13.08 12.23 -11.52
CA VAL A 174 -14.54 12.24 -11.46
C VAL A 174 -15.07 11.08 -12.30
N ALA A 175 -15.91 10.22 -11.71
CA ALA A 175 -16.58 9.18 -12.46
C ALA A 175 -17.41 9.83 -13.59
N ARG A 176 -17.08 9.51 -14.83
CA ARG A 176 -17.84 9.93 -16.01
C ARG A 176 -19.05 9.03 -16.21
#